data_640d74c72863019b48ce59c754943050
#
_entry.id   640d74c72863019b48ce59c754943050
#
_cell.length_a   1.000
_cell.length_b   1.000
_cell.length_c   1.000
_cell.angle_alpha   90.00
_cell.angle_beta   90.00
_cell.angle_gamma   90.00
#
_symmetry.space_group_name_H-M   'P 1'
#
loop_
_entity.id
_entity.type
_entity.pdbx_description
1 polymer ?
#
loop_
_entity_poly.entity_id
_entity_poly.type
_entity_poly.pdbx_seq_one_letter_code
_entity_poly.pdbx_strand_id
1 'polypeptide(L)'
;MGNLPEPGAALLGRLAAAANGHDLGALVDCFAPDYRNESPAHPAQGFTGREQVRRNWEQIFTFMPDITTRVLRSCRDGEAVWSEWQMTGTRPDGSAQQMAGVIIFGVAGERFAWARWYLEPVQAGGPSPDEAVRRNVGAGTAPGPGARPVPAPEGRPGSGW
;
A
#
# COMPACT_ATOMS: atom_id res chain seq x y z
N MET A 1 12.00 33.26 1.78
CA MET A 1 12.36 32.10 2.59
C MET A 1 11.52 30.93 2.10
N GLY A 2 12.13 30.00 1.41
CA GLY A 2 11.44 28.80 0.96
C GLY A 2 11.00 28.00 2.17
N ASN A 3 9.70 27.68 2.23
CA ASN A 3 9.17 26.79 3.23
C ASN A 3 9.84 25.42 3.03
N LEU A 4 10.67 24.97 3.97
CA LEU A 4 11.23 23.63 3.91
C LEU A 4 10.06 22.63 3.87
N PRO A 5 10.10 21.64 2.98
CA PRO A 5 9.04 20.65 2.95
C PRO A 5 8.91 19.99 4.32
N GLU A 6 7.69 19.77 4.76
CA GLU A 6 7.39 19.01 5.98
C GLU A 6 8.20 17.70 5.98
N PRO A 7 8.77 17.26 7.11
CA PRO A 7 9.64 16.07 7.17
C PRO A 7 9.05 14.84 6.50
N GLY A 8 7.75 14.63 6.62
CA GLY A 8 7.05 13.53 5.96
C GLY A 8 7.01 13.68 4.45
N ALA A 9 6.76 14.89 3.93
CA ALA A 9 6.75 15.15 2.50
C ALA A 9 8.16 15.00 1.89
N ALA A 10 9.20 15.44 2.61
CA ALA A 10 10.59 15.26 2.20
C ALA A 10 10.95 13.77 2.11
N LEU A 11 10.53 12.97 3.08
CA LEU A 11 10.78 11.53 3.10
C LEU A 11 10.03 10.80 1.98
N LEU A 12 8.78 11.17 1.68
CA LEU A 12 8.04 10.67 0.51
C LEU A 12 8.77 11.00 -0.80
N GLY A 13 9.29 12.22 -0.92
CA GLY A 13 10.08 12.64 -2.08
C GLY A 13 11.36 11.82 -2.25
N ARG A 14 12.07 11.54 -1.16
CA ARG A 14 13.26 10.66 -1.16
C ARG A 14 12.91 9.24 -1.58
N LEU A 15 11.81 8.69 -1.07
CA LEU A 15 11.35 7.35 -1.43
C LEU A 15 11.01 7.27 -2.93
N ALA A 16 10.23 8.21 -3.44
CA ALA A 16 9.85 8.26 -4.85
C ALA A 16 11.08 8.44 -5.76
N ALA A 17 12.02 9.32 -5.39
CA ALA A 17 13.25 9.54 -6.14
C ALA A 17 14.12 8.27 -6.18
N ALA A 18 14.29 7.59 -5.05
CA ALA A 18 15.05 6.34 -4.97
C ALA A 18 14.42 5.22 -5.81
N ALA A 19 13.09 5.10 -5.77
CA ALA A 19 12.35 4.14 -6.59
C ALA A 19 12.51 4.43 -8.09
N ASN A 20 12.34 5.69 -8.51
CA ASN A 20 12.48 6.11 -9.90
C ASN A 20 13.93 6.04 -10.40
N GLY A 21 14.89 6.25 -9.53
CA GLY A 21 16.33 6.11 -9.83
C GLY A 21 16.83 4.67 -9.74
N HIS A 22 15.98 3.72 -9.36
CA HIS A 22 16.34 2.31 -9.10
C HIS A 22 17.50 2.18 -8.09
N ASP A 23 17.57 3.11 -7.15
CA ASP A 23 18.55 3.10 -6.06
C ASP A 23 18.00 2.31 -4.87
N LEU A 24 18.25 1.02 -4.88
CA LEU A 24 17.77 0.11 -3.83
C LEU A 24 18.32 0.47 -2.44
N GLY A 25 19.56 0.91 -2.34
CA GLY A 25 20.18 1.32 -1.09
C GLY A 25 19.46 2.53 -0.48
N ALA A 26 19.33 3.61 -1.26
CA ALA A 26 18.63 4.82 -0.85
C ALA A 26 17.15 4.57 -0.54
N LEU A 27 16.51 3.66 -1.29
CA LEU A 27 15.13 3.26 -1.04
C LEU A 27 14.99 2.58 0.32
N VAL A 28 15.80 1.58 0.60
CA VAL A 28 15.76 0.81 1.86
C VAL A 28 16.11 1.70 3.06
N ASP A 29 16.99 2.68 2.89
CA ASP A 29 17.36 3.63 3.94
C ASP A 29 16.21 4.57 4.35
N CYS A 30 15.16 4.68 3.55
CA CYS A 30 13.94 5.38 3.94
C CYS A 30 13.16 4.67 5.06
N PHE A 31 13.45 3.39 5.32
CA PHE A 31 12.73 2.56 6.28
C PHE A 31 13.56 2.28 7.53
N ALA A 32 12.90 2.26 8.69
CA ALA A 32 13.53 1.85 9.94
C ALA A 32 13.93 0.35 9.89
N PRO A 33 14.98 -0.08 10.61
CA PRO A 33 15.38 -1.49 10.64
C PRO A 33 14.26 -2.45 11.04
N ASP A 34 13.40 -2.03 11.96
CA ASP A 34 12.24 -2.75 12.49
C ASP A 34 10.90 -2.31 11.86
N TYR A 35 10.96 -1.76 10.66
CA TYR A 35 9.79 -1.31 9.92
C TYR A 35 8.68 -2.36 9.88
N ARG A 36 7.43 -1.93 10.11
CA ARG A 36 6.25 -2.79 10.06
C ARG A 36 5.35 -2.43 8.89
N ASN A 37 5.08 -3.40 8.04
CA ASN A 37 4.16 -3.28 6.91
C ASN A 37 2.85 -3.99 7.21
N GLU A 38 1.75 -3.30 7.04
CA GLU A 38 0.40 -3.86 7.11
C GLU A 38 -0.29 -3.69 5.75
N SER A 39 -1.01 -4.72 5.33
CA SER A 39 -1.90 -4.68 4.16
C SER A 39 -3.30 -5.06 4.63
N PRO A 40 -4.12 -4.10 5.09
CA PRO A 40 -5.39 -4.41 5.74
C PRO A 40 -6.38 -5.18 4.88
N ALA A 41 -6.35 -4.98 3.55
CA ALA A 41 -7.15 -5.77 2.61
C ALA A 41 -6.58 -7.18 2.38
N HIS A 42 -5.29 -7.39 2.65
CA HIS A 42 -4.56 -8.65 2.44
C HIS A 42 -3.63 -8.93 3.64
N PRO A 43 -4.16 -9.27 4.82
CA PRO A 43 -3.38 -9.34 6.06
C PRO A 43 -2.18 -10.29 6.01
N ALA A 44 -2.26 -11.36 5.21
CA ALA A 44 -1.16 -12.33 5.04
C ALA A 44 0.07 -11.74 4.33
N GLN A 45 -0.04 -10.55 3.72
CA GLN A 45 1.05 -9.85 3.07
C GLN A 45 1.78 -8.88 4.02
N GLY A 46 1.35 -8.78 5.27
CA GLY A 46 2.03 -7.99 6.29
C GLY A 46 3.38 -8.61 6.67
N PHE A 47 4.34 -7.76 7.04
CA PHE A 47 5.68 -8.20 7.47
C PHE A 47 6.35 -7.19 8.40
N THR A 48 7.45 -7.61 9.01
CA THR A 48 8.33 -6.75 9.82
C THR A 48 9.76 -6.84 9.30
N GLY A 49 10.48 -5.74 9.39
CA GLY A 49 11.87 -5.60 8.99
C GLY A 49 12.06 -5.05 7.58
N ARG A 50 12.99 -4.09 7.45
CA ARG A 50 13.29 -3.45 6.15
C ARG A 50 13.99 -4.39 5.15
N GLU A 51 14.52 -5.52 5.60
CA GLU A 51 15.10 -6.52 4.69
C GLU A 51 14.04 -7.15 3.78
N GLN A 52 12.77 -7.22 4.22
CA GLN A 52 11.69 -7.62 3.32
C GLN A 52 11.38 -6.53 2.29
N VAL A 53 11.49 -5.26 2.66
CA VAL A 53 11.40 -4.13 1.70
C VAL A 53 12.47 -4.29 0.62
N ARG A 54 13.71 -4.60 1.02
CA ARG A 54 14.82 -4.86 0.07
C ARG A 54 14.46 -5.97 -0.91
N ARG A 55 14.08 -7.14 -0.42
CA ARG A 55 13.71 -8.29 -1.28
C ARG A 55 12.56 -7.98 -2.22
N ASN A 56 11.57 -7.23 -1.75
CA ASN A 56 10.42 -6.85 -2.57
C ASN A 56 10.85 -5.94 -3.74
N TRP A 57 11.65 -4.92 -3.46
CA TRP A 57 12.08 -3.97 -4.48
C TRP A 57 13.16 -4.53 -5.42
N GLU A 58 14.00 -5.46 -4.94
CA GLU A 58 14.88 -6.24 -5.83
C GLU A 58 14.08 -6.98 -6.90
N GLN A 59 13.00 -7.64 -6.52
CA GLN A 59 12.10 -8.32 -7.45
C GLN A 59 11.41 -7.32 -8.39
N ILE A 60 10.88 -6.21 -7.85
CA ILE A 60 10.23 -5.18 -8.65
C ILE A 60 11.19 -4.64 -9.72
N PHE A 61 12.39 -4.25 -9.35
CA PHE A 61 13.38 -3.74 -10.29
C PHE A 61 13.85 -4.77 -11.31
N THR A 62 13.92 -6.05 -10.90
CA THR A 62 14.29 -7.15 -11.79
C THR A 62 13.21 -7.42 -12.85
N PHE A 63 11.95 -7.50 -12.41
CA PHE A 63 10.85 -7.89 -13.28
C PHE A 63 10.14 -6.72 -13.98
N MET A 64 10.29 -5.52 -13.46
CA MET A 64 9.75 -4.27 -14.05
C MET A 64 10.84 -3.19 -14.05
N PRO A 65 11.84 -3.32 -14.94
CA PRO A 65 12.98 -2.38 -14.97
C PRO A 65 12.61 -0.95 -15.39
N ASP A 66 11.41 -0.73 -15.89
CA ASP A 66 10.83 0.57 -16.26
C ASP A 66 9.84 1.12 -15.22
N ILE A 67 9.81 0.53 -14.02
CA ILE A 67 8.90 0.99 -12.94
C ILE A 67 9.11 2.48 -12.64
N THR A 68 8.01 3.22 -12.60
CA THR A 68 7.98 4.62 -12.17
C THR A 68 6.91 4.83 -11.12
N THR A 69 7.16 5.73 -10.20
CA THR A 69 6.26 6.05 -9.11
C THR A 69 5.98 7.55 -9.05
N ARG A 70 4.76 7.90 -8.65
CA ARG A 70 4.35 9.30 -8.40
C ARG A 70 3.54 9.38 -7.12
N VAL A 71 3.89 10.34 -6.28
CA VAL A 71 3.02 10.82 -5.20
C VAL A 71 2.14 11.91 -5.78
N LEU A 72 0.83 11.67 -5.83
CA LEU A 72 -0.12 12.62 -6.41
C LEU A 72 -0.46 13.73 -5.42
N ARG A 73 -0.63 13.36 -4.16
CA ARG A 73 -0.87 14.28 -3.03
C ARG A 73 -0.51 13.62 -1.72
N SER A 74 -0.30 14.42 -0.71
CA SER A 74 -0.08 13.94 0.65
C SER A 74 -0.59 14.96 1.67
N CYS A 75 -0.91 14.47 2.86
CA CYS A 75 -1.21 15.30 4.02
C CYS A 75 -0.67 14.61 5.28
N ARG A 76 -0.43 15.41 6.32
CA ARG A 76 0.05 14.92 7.60
C ARG A 76 -1.06 14.94 8.65
N ASP A 77 -1.09 13.89 9.45
CA ASP A 77 -1.94 13.78 10.64
C ASP A 77 -1.08 13.23 11.79
N GLY A 78 -0.62 14.11 12.68
CA GLY A 78 0.32 13.75 13.72
C GLY A 78 1.62 13.16 13.17
N GLU A 79 1.93 11.92 13.55
CA GLU A 79 3.09 11.17 13.06
C GLU A 79 2.80 10.44 11.72
N ALA A 80 1.54 10.38 11.30
CA ALA A 80 1.14 9.74 10.08
C ALA A 80 1.19 10.68 8.88
N VAL A 81 1.63 10.16 7.74
CA VAL A 81 1.59 10.82 6.44
C VAL A 81 0.73 9.99 5.51
N TRP A 82 -0.40 10.54 5.12
CA TRP A 82 -1.29 9.98 4.12
C TRP A 82 -0.82 10.40 2.74
N SER A 83 -0.68 9.46 1.86
CA SER A 83 -0.14 9.73 0.52
C SER A 83 -0.88 8.92 -0.53
N GLU A 84 -1.28 9.59 -1.61
CA GLU A 84 -1.89 8.95 -2.78
C GLU A 84 -0.80 8.69 -3.81
N TRP A 85 -0.73 7.44 -4.28
CA TRP A 85 0.32 6.95 -5.17
C TRP A 85 -0.23 6.41 -6.48
N GLN A 86 0.60 6.54 -7.49
CA GLN A 86 0.46 5.87 -8.76
C GLN A 86 1.79 5.24 -9.14
N MET A 87 1.78 3.98 -9.56
CA MET A 87 2.95 3.28 -10.06
C MET A 87 2.62 2.66 -11.42
N THR A 88 3.56 2.72 -12.35
CA THR A 88 3.41 2.14 -13.69
C THR A 88 4.68 1.40 -14.08
N GLY A 89 4.54 0.32 -14.82
CA GLY A 89 5.65 -0.47 -15.35
C GLY A 89 5.18 -1.50 -16.34
N THR A 90 6.11 -2.20 -16.94
CA THR A 90 5.85 -3.28 -17.91
C THR A 90 6.27 -4.61 -17.31
N ARG A 91 5.36 -5.58 -17.31
CA ARG A 91 5.64 -6.95 -16.86
C ARG A 91 6.53 -7.71 -17.87
N PRO A 92 7.16 -8.82 -17.45
CA PRO A 92 7.98 -9.63 -18.36
C PRO A 92 7.25 -10.15 -19.60
N ASP A 93 5.93 -10.31 -19.53
CA ASP A 93 5.09 -10.70 -20.67
C ASP A 93 4.74 -9.55 -21.63
N GLY A 94 5.26 -8.34 -21.37
CA GLY A 94 5.01 -7.13 -22.15
C GLY A 94 3.71 -6.40 -21.79
N SER A 95 2.91 -6.92 -20.85
CA SER A 95 1.67 -6.24 -20.42
C SER A 95 1.97 -5.06 -19.51
N ALA A 96 1.20 -3.98 -19.65
CA ALA A 96 1.29 -2.84 -18.74
C ALA A 96 0.73 -3.20 -17.37
N GLN A 97 1.43 -2.77 -16.33
CA GLN A 97 0.92 -2.76 -14.97
C GLN A 97 0.76 -1.34 -14.48
N GLN A 98 -0.38 -1.05 -13.90
CA GLN A 98 -0.65 0.18 -13.19
C GLN A 98 -1.17 -0.17 -11.80
N MET A 99 -0.66 0.54 -10.80
CA MET A 99 -1.15 0.48 -9.42
C MET A 99 -1.57 1.86 -8.98
N ALA A 100 -2.64 1.95 -8.21
CA ALA A 100 -3.14 3.20 -7.66
C ALA A 100 -3.71 2.95 -6.26
N GLY A 101 -3.61 3.95 -5.41
CA GLY A 101 -4.18 3.87 -4.06
C GLY A 101 -3.46 4.75 -3.06
N VAL A 102 -3.71 4.45 -1.80
CA VAL A 102 -3.19 5.21 -0.67
C VAL A 102 -2.23 4.37 0.13
N ILE A 103 -1.14 5.00 0.56
CA ILE A 103 -0.25 4.45 1.57
C ILE A 103 -0.21 5.43 2.73
N ILE A 104 -0.43 4.93 3.94
CA ILE A 104 -0.32 5.69 5.17
C ILE A 104 0.98 5.28 5.83
N PHE A 105 1.91 6.22 5.98
CA PHE A 105 3.18 5.98 6.62
C PHE A 105 3.22 6.59 8.02
N GLY A 106 3.77 5.87 8.99
CA GLY A 106 4.20 6.44 10.27
C GLY A 106 5.66 6.84 10.20
N VAL A 107 5.95 8.08 10.56
CA VAL A 107 7.30 8.65 10.52
C VAL A 107 7.89 8.72 11.93
N ALA A 108 9.07 8.16 12.11
CA ALA A 108 9.87 8.29 13.33
C ALA A 108 11.28 8.78 12.96
N GLY A 109 11.63 9.99 13.38
CA GLY A 109 12.85 10.66 12.95
C GLY A 109 12.83 10.90 11.42
N GLU A 110 13.84 10.39 10.74
CA GLU A 110 14.00 10.55 9.28
C GLU A 110 13.65 9.28 8.50
N ARG A 111 12.86 8.37 9.09
CA ARG A 111 12.51 7.08 8.48
C ARG A 111 11.05 6.71 8.68
N PHE A 112 10.54 5.91 7.79
CA PHE A 112 9.26 5.24 7.95
C PHE A 112 9.38 4.10 8.96
N ALA A 113 8.63 4.17 10.06
CA ALA A 113 8.59 3.15 11.10
C ALA A 113 7.54 2.08 10.81
N TRP A 114 6.45 2.47 10.15
CA TRP A 114 5.38 1.57 9.76
C TRP A 114 4.64 2.12 8.53
N ALA A 115 3.89 1.26 7.86
CA ALA A 115 2.93 1.69 6.84
C ALA A 115 1.71 0.78 6.78
N ARG A 116 0.61 1.34 6.28
CA ARG A 116 -0.60 0.64 5.87
C ARG A 116 -0.81 0.85 4.38
N TRP A 117 -0.84 -0.25 3.64
CA TRP A 117 -0.88 -0.26 2.18
C TRP A 117 -2.29 -0.54 1.69
N TYR A 118 -2.81 0.38 0.90
CA TYR A 118 -4.08 0.27 0.17
C TYR A 118 -3.83 0.51 -1.33
N LEU A 119 -2.63 0.19 -1.79
CA LEU A 119 -2.20 0.31 -3.18
C LEU A 119 -2.53 -0.99 -3.91
N GLU A 120 -3.39 -0.91 -4.92
CA GLU A 120 -3.93 -2.07 -5.62
C GLU A 120 -3.70 -1.95 -7.14
N PRO A 121 -3.64 -3.09 -7.85
CA PRO A 121 -3.60 -3.09 -9.30
C PRO A 121 -4.84 -2.41 -9.90
N VAL A 122 -4.64 -1.52 -10.88
CA VAL A 122 -5.73 -0.92 -11.62
C VAL A 122 -6.28 -1.93 -12.62
N GLN A 123 -7.58 -2.16 -12.58
CA GLN A 123 -8.31 -3.00 -13.52
C GLN A 123 -9.04 -2.09 -14.51
N ALA A 124 -8.58 -2.05 -15.75
CA ALA A 124 -9.18 -1.20 -16.79
C ALA A 124 -10.58 -1.66 -17.24
N GLY A 125 -10.91 -2.93 -17.01
CA GLY A 125 -12.25 -3.50 -17.23
C GLY A 125 -12.77 -4.14 -15.96
N GLY A 126 -14.06 -4.36 -15.89
CA GLY A 126 -14.65 -4.98 -14.70
C GLY A 126 -16.18 -4.84 -14.68
N PRO A 127 -16.79 -5.25 -13.57
CA PRO A 127 -18.22 -5.15 -13.39
C PRO A 127 -18.68 -3.68 -13.35
N SER A 128 -19.91 -3.44 -13.75
CA SER A 128 -20.58 -2.16 -13.51
C SER A 128 -20.69 -1.89 -11.99
N PRO A 129 -20.93 -0.63 -11.57
CA PRO A 129 -21.08 -0.31 -10.15
C PRO A 129 -22.12 -1.18 -9.44
N ASP A 130 -23.26 -1.41 -10.08
CA ASP A 130 -24.34 -2.26 -9.52
C ASP A 130 -23.90 -3.73 -9.35
N GLU A 131 -23.19 -4.26 -10.33
CA GLU A 131 -22.67 -5.64 -10.26
C GLU A 131 -21.58 -5.78 -9.21
N ALA A 132 -20.71 -4.78 -9.06
CA ALA A 132 -19.68 -4.76 -8.03
C ALA A 132 -20.31 -4.78 -6.63
N VAL A 133 -21.32 -3.94 -6.40
CA VAL A 133 -22.05 -3.92 -5.11
C VAL A 133 -22.71 -5.26 -4.85
N ARG A 134 -23.43 -5.84 -5.84
CA ARG A 134 -24.08 -7.16 -5.69
C ARG A 134 -23.08 -8.24 -5.31
N ARG A 135 -21.91 -8.27 -5.94
CA ARG A 135 -20.85 -9.23 -5.61
C ARG A 135 -20.36 -9.06 -4.17
N ASN A 136 -20.10 -7.81 -3.77
CA ASN A 136 -19.58 -7.51 -2.43
C ASN A 136 -20.56 -7.86 -1.30
N VAL A 137 -21.87 -7.72 -1.55
CA VAL A 137 -22.90 -8.09 -0.56
C VAL A 137 -23.41 -9.52 -0.71
N GLY A 138 -22.84 -10.33 -1.63
CA GLY A 138 -23.25 -11.70 -1.84
C GLY A 138 -24.61 -11.89 -2.52
N ALA A 139 -25.18 -10.85 -3.13
CA ALA A 139 -26.51 -10.90 -3.77
C ALA A 139 -26.52 -11.58 -5.15
N GLY A 140 -25.42 -12.21 -5.57
CA GLY A 140 -25.28 -12.89 -6.88
C GLY A 140 -25.36 -14.41 -6.83
N THR A 141 -25.34 -15.02 -5.65
CA THR A 141 -25.50 -16.47 -5.44
C THR A 141 -26.59 -16.69 -4.41
N ALA A 142 -27.73 -17.25 -4.85
CA ALA A 142 -28.68 -17.78 -3.90
C ALA A 142 -27.92 -18.81 -3.03
N PRO A 143 -28.01 -18.75 -1.67
CA PRO A 143 -27.37 -19.75 -0.83
C PRO A 143 -27.95 -21.09 -1.21
N GLY A 144 -27.08 -22.04 -1.56
CA GLY A 144 -27.49 -23.42 -1.78
C GLY A 144 -28.24 -23.94 -0.53
N PRO A 145 -29.18 -24.86 -0.67
CA PRO A 145 -29.92 -25.41 0.47
C PRO A 145 -28.90 -26.07 1.43
N GLY A 146 -28.60 -25.40 2.57
CA GLY A 146 -27.68 -25.92 3.58
C GLY A 146 -26.67 -24.96 4.16
N ALA A 147 -26.57 -23.73 3.70
CA ALA A 147 -25.66 -22.74 4.30
C ALA A 147 -26.24 -22.29 5.67
N ARG A 148 -25.62 -22.76 6.75
CA ARG A 148 -25.89 -22.25 8.10
C ARG A 148 -25.41 -20.79 8.20
N PRO A 149 -26.21 -19.90 8.82
CA PRO A 149 -25.73 -18.54 9.10
C PRO A 149 -24.51 -18.62 10.03
N VAL A 150 -23.45 -17.93 9.64
CA VAL A 150 -22.28 -17.73 10.50
C VAL A 150 -22.74 -16.87 11.68
N PRO A 151 -22.57 -17.30 12.93
CA PRO A 151 -22.93 -16.47 14.08
C PRO A 151 -22.07 -15.19 14.07
N ALA A 152 -22.71 -14.08 14.39
CA ALA A 152 -22.02 -12.82 14.58
C ALA A 152 -20.92 -12.97 15.65
N PRO A 153 -19.73 -12.34 15.48
CA PRO A 153 -18.71 -12.38 16.51
C PRO A 153 -19.26 -11.76 17.80
N GLU A 154 -19.24 -12.54 18.88
CA GLU A 154 -19.62 -12.06 20.20
C GLU A 154 -18.73 -10.86 20.56
N GLY A 155 -19.36 -9.75 20.87
CA GLY A 155 -18.69 -8.53 21.27
C GLY A 155 -17.84 -8.77 22.52
N ARG A 156 -16.54 -8.54 22.41
CA ARG A 156 -15.69 -8.40 23.59
C ARG A 156 -16.17 -7.20 24.40
N PRO A 157 -16.36 -7.37 25.74
CA PRO A 157 -16.68 -6.25 26.58
C PRO A 157 -15.54 -5.23 26.54
N GLY A 158 -15.89 -3.97 26.35
CA GLY A 158 -14.95 -2.89 26.27
C GLY A 158 -14.12 -2.78 27.54
N SER A 159 -12.81 -2.74 27.37
CA SER A 159 -11.92 -2.12 28.34
C SER A 159 -11.73 -0.68 27.89
N GLY A 160 -12.26 0.22 28.74
CA GLY A 160 -12.12 1.65 28.55
C GLY A 160 -10.67 2.10 28.54
N TRP A 161 -10.46 3.20 27.86
CA TRP A 161 -9.40 4.23 27.85
C TRP A 161 -8.10 3.93 28.56
#